data_d2623bd0460924cc41526e00cb913f93
#
_entry.id   d2623bd0460924cc41526e00cb913f93
#
_cell.length_a   1.000
_cell.length_b   1.000
_cell.length_c   1.000
_cell.angle_alpha   90.00
_cell.angle_beta   90.00
_cell.angle_gamma   90.00
#
_symmetry.space_group_name_H-M   'P 1'
#
loop_
_entity.id
_entity.type
_entity.pdbx_description
1 polymer ?
#
loop_
_entity_poly.entity_id
_entity_poly.type
_entity_poly.pdbx_seq_one_letter_code
_entity_poly.pdbx_strand_id
1 'polypeptide(L)'
;MTRNDGAKSVETRVIDWPAASRLAQAAAREAERLGVRVNVAVVDASGVLAAFVRMPGAPLHSIDIAIDKAYTAASFGLPTGRWHDVLAGHSEAVRQGLVLRPRFVGFGGGLPIVEDGRVIGAVGVSGGSEAEDEACARAGLDASGLVGP
;
A
#
# COMPACT_ATOMS: atom_id res chain seq x y z
N MET A 1 -18.00 -7.69 -16.64
CA MET A 1 -19.03 -6.77 -16.09
C MET A 1 -19.67 -6.00 -17.26
N THR A 2 -20.95 -6.18 -17.47
CA THR A 2 -21.68 -5.43 -18.50
C THR A 2 -21.82 -3.98 -18.06
N ARG A 3 -21.37 -3.06 -18.89
CA ARG A 3 -21.52 -1.64 -18.64
C ARG A 3 -23.00 -1.25 -18.84
N ASN A 4 -23.56 -0.58 -17.86
CA ASN A 4 -24.90 -0.01 -18.00
C ASN A 4 -24.79 1.33 -18.71
N ASP A 5 -25.11 1.38 -19.99
CA ASP A 5 -24.93 2.57 -20.83
C ASP A 5 -25.77 3.77 -20.40
N GLY A 6 -26.71 3.58 -19.48
CA GLY A 6 -27.51 4.68 -18.91
C GLY A 6 -27.01 5.23 -17.59
N ALA A 7 -26.05 4.56 -16.94
CA ALA A 7 -25.57 4.96 -15.62
C ALA A 7 -24.63 6.18 -15.69
N LYS A 8 -24.82 7.13 -14.77
CA LYS A 8 -23.97 8.33 -14.64
C LYS A 8 -22.89 8.17 -13.56
N SER A 9 -22.92 7.06 -12.83
CA SER A 9 -22.00 6.79 -11.74
C SER A 9 -21.69 5.30 -11.69
N VAL A 10 -20.65 4.96 -10.94
CA VAL A 10 -20.28 3.57 -10.65
C VAL A 10 -20.22 3.37 -9.16
N GLU A 11 -20.56 2.16 -8.70
CA GLU A 11 -20.30 1.77 -7.32
C GLU A 11 -18.83 1.43 -7.17
N THR A 12 -18.28 1.78 -6.02
CA THR A 12 -16.92 1.39 -5.64
C THR A 12 -16.91 0.84 -4.22
N ARG A 13 -15.94 0.00 -3.93
CA ARG A 13 -15.73 -0.54 -2.59
C ARG A 13 -14.51 0.09 -1.98
N VAL A 14 -14.61 0.44 -0.71
CA VAL A 14 -13.48 0.92 0.08
C VAL A 14 -13.36 0.05 1.33
N ILE A 15 -12.12 -0.16 1.78
CA ILE A 15 -11.88 -0.88 3.03
C ILE A 15 -12.56 -0.15 4.20
N ASP A 16 -13.20 -0.92 5.07
CA ASP A 16 -13.82 -0.36 6.28
C ASP A 16 -12.76 -0.14 7.37
N TRP A 17 -12.98 0.84 8.22
CA TRP A 17 -11.99 1.25 9.22
C TRP A 17 -11.60 0.15 10.22
N PRO A 18 -12.51 -0.77 10.66
CA PRO A 18 -12.08 -1.85 11.56
C PRO A 18 -11.09 -2.80 10.89
N ALA A 19 -11.32 -3.14 9.62
CA ALA A 19 -10.39 -3.97 8.85
C ALA A 19 -9.05 -3.26 8.64
N ALA A 20 -9.10 -1.99 8.27
CA ALA A 20 -7.89 -1.16 8.09
C ALA A 20 -7.07 -1.08 9.38
N SER A 21 -7.72 -0.89 10.50
CA SER A 21 -7.08 -0.80 11.81
C SER A 21 -6.43 -2.11 12.24
N ARG A 22 -7.15 -3.23 12.06
CA ARG A 22 -6.60 -4.56 12.38
C ARG A 22 -5.40 -4.91 11.50
N LEU A 23 -5.48 -4.58 10.22
CA LEU A 23 -4.38 -4.82 9.27
C LEU A 23 -3.13 -4.02 9.67
N ALA A 24 -3.29 -2.76 9.99
CA ALA A 24 -2.19 -1.91 10.40
C ALA A 24 -1.51 -2.45 11.68
N GLN A 25 -2.29 -2.89 12.65
CA GLN A 25 -1.76 -3.48 13.88
C GLN A 25 -1.03 -4.80 13.62
N ALA A 26 -1.58 -5.66 12.77
CA ALA A 26 -0.94 -6.93 12.43
C ALA A 26 0.41 -6.73 11.73
N ALA A 27 0.50 -5.75 10.84
CA ALA A 27 1.76 -5.39 10.18
C ALA A 27 2.80 -4.89 11.21
N ALA A 28 2.38 -4.05 12.16
CA ALA A 28 3.26 -3.56 13.21
C ALA A 28 3.75 -4.69 14.13
N ARG A 29 2.89 -5.67 14.44
CA ARG A 29 3.30 -6.84 15.23
C ARG A 29 4.34 -7.69 14.52
N GLU A 30 4.22 -7.83 13.19
CA GLU A 30 5.26 -8.52 12.42
C GLU A 30 6.59 -7.77 12.48
N ALA A 31 6.54 -6.44 12.42
CA ALA A 31 7.75 -5.62 12.59
C ALA A 31 8.41 -5.85 13.97
N GLU A 32 7.61 -5.94 15.04
CA GLU A 32 8.13 -6.31 16.36
C GLU A 32 8.83 -7.67 16.34
N ARG A 33 8.21 -8.66 15.70
CA ARG A 33 8.78 -10.00 15.57
C ARG A 33 10.12 -9.99 14.82
N LEU A 34 10.22 -9.14 13.78
CA LEU A 34 11.44 -8.99 12.98
C LEU A 34 12.49 -8.10 13.64
N GLY A 35 12.15 -7.43 14.72
CA GLY A 35 13.06 -6.51 15.40
C GLY A 35 13.25 -5.17 14.69
N VAL A 36 12.32 -4.77 13.84
CA VAL A 36 12.36 -3.49 13.12
C VAL A 36 11.27 -2.55 13.63
N ARG A 37 11.46 -1.25 13.41
CA ARG A 37 10.54 -0.21 13.83
C ARG A 37 10.03 0.51 12.60
N VAL A 38 8.71 0.46 12.42
CA VAL A 38 8.08 0.95 11.18
C VAL A 38 6.90 1.87 11.47
N ASN A 39 6.52 2.60 10.44
CA ASN A 39 5.22 3.22 10.31
C ASN A 39 4.40 2.37 9.35
N VAL A 40 3.11 2.20 9.64
CA VAL A 40 2.17 1.46 8.81
C VAL A 40 1.00 2.37 8.47
N ALA A 41 0.71 2.51 7.19
CA ALA A 41 -0.42 3.26 6.69
C ALA A 41 -1.36 2.34 5.90
N VAL A 42 -2.66 2.50 6.09
CA VAL A 42 -3.68 1.88 5.25
C VAL A 42 -4.50 2.99 4.64
N VAL A 43 -4.62 2.99 3.33
CA VAL A 43 -5.47 3.91 2.58
C VAL A 43 -6.65 3.13 1.99
N ASP A 44 -7.76 3.82 1.70
CA ASP A 44 -8.88 3.24 0.97
C ASP A 44 -8.61 3.22 -0.54
N ALA A 45 -9.56 2.74 -1.33
CA ALA A 45 -9.42 2.64 -2.78
C ALA A 45 -9.24 3.99 -3.47
N SER A 46 -9.63 5.09 -2.82
CA SER A 46 -9.44 6.46 -3.33
C SER A 46 -8.12 7.07 -2.90
N GLY A 47 -7.30 6.33 -2.16
CA GLY A 47 -6.01 6.80 -1.65
C GLY A 47 -6.10 7.61 -0.36
N VAL A 48 -7.27 7.67 0.26
CA VAL A 48 -7.49 8.43 1.50
C VAL A 48 -7.06 7.59 2.70
N LEU A 49 -6.30 8.20 3.60
CA LEU A 49 -5.78 7.53 4.80
C LEU A 49 -6.94 7.06 5.70
N ALA A 50 -6.97 5.76 6.00
CA ALA A 50 -8.00 5.13 6.81
C ALA A 50 -7.48 4.67 8.17
N ALA A 51 -6.20 4.26 8.27
CA ALA A 51 -5.57 3.86 9.53
C ALA A 51 -4.06 4.10 9.46
N PHE A 52 -3.48 4.44 10.59
CA PHE A 52 -2.05 4.67 10.70
C PHE A 52 -1.54 4.21 12.07
N VAL A 53 -0.45 3.47 12.07
CA VAL A 53 0.26 3.08 13.29
C VAL A 53 1.72 3.50 13.19
N ARG A 54 2.18 4.27 14.17
CA ARG A 54 3.60 4.58 14.32
C ARG A 54 4.18 3.82 15.49
N MET A 55 5.19 3.03 15.25
CA MET A 55 5.98 2.41 16.32
C MET A 55 6.97 3.45 16.86
N PRO A 56 7.11 3.57 18.20
CA PRO A 56 8.12 4.45 18.78
C PRO A 56 9.52 4.10 18.24
N GLY A 57 10.25 5.11 17.81
CA GLY A 57 11.59 4.92 17.26
C GLY A 57 11.64 4.69 15.75
N ALA A 58 10.51 4.54 15.08
CA ALA A 58 10.50 4.50 13.62
C ALA A 58 11.02 5.84 13.05
N PRO A 59 11.75 5.83 11.92
CA PRO A 59 12.27 7.06 11.33
C PRO A 59 11.14 8.04 10.98
N LEU A 60 11.36 9.33 11.25
CA LEU A 60 10.35 10.36 10.96
C LEU A 60 10.01 10.43 9.46
N HIS A 61 11.00 10.33 8.58
CA HIS A 61 10.77 10.31 7.13
C HIS A 61 9.88 9.15 6.69
N SER A 62 9.88 8.05 7.43
CA SER A 62 9.07 6.87 7.09
C SER A 62 7.58 7.08 7.31
N ILE A 63 7.14 8.14 8.00
CA ILE A 63 5.73 8.47 8.14
C ILE A 63 5.13 8.74 6.74
N ASP A 64 5.65 9.71 6.03
CA ASP A 64 5.16 10.06 4.70
C ASP A 64 5.44 8.96 3.67
N ILE A 65 6.59 8.28 3.79
CA ILE A 65 6.93 7.19 2.89
C ILE A 65 5.93 6.05 3.02
N ALA A 66 5.54 5.66 4.23
CA ALA A 66 4.53 4.62 4.44
C ALA A 66 3.18 5.02 3.80
N ILE A 67 2.73 6.25 4.03
CA ILE A 67 1.50 6.78 3.45
C ILE A 67 1.59 6.78 1.93
N ASP A 68 2.69 7.23 1.37
CA ASP A 68 2.87 7.34 -0.08
C ASP A 68 3.09 5.97 -0.75
N LYS A 69 3.67 4.99 -0.07
CA LYS A 69 3.68 3.59 -0.53
C LYS A 69 2.26 3.05 -0.66
N ALA A 70 1.43 3.25 0.35
CA ALA A 70 0.02 2.85 0.30
C ALA A 70 -0.72 3.57 -0.83
N TYR A 71 -0.53 4.88 -0.94
CA TYR A 71 -1.12 5.69 -2.00
C TYR A 71 -0.72 5.20 -3.40
N THR A 72 0.55 4.93 -3.61
CA THR A 72 1.06 4.43 -4.89
C THR A 72 0.48 3.06 -5.22
N ALA A 73 0.44 2.14 -4.24
CA ALA A 73 -0.12 0.80 -4.44
C ALA A 73 -1.62 0.85 -4.75
N ALA A 74 -2.40 1.71 -4.08
CA ALA A 74 -3.81 1.90 -4.37
C ALA A 74 -4.03 2.50 -5.76
N SER A 75 -3.21 3.49 -6.13
CA SER A 75 -3.32 4.21 -7.40
C SER A 75 -3.14 3.30 -8.61
N PHE A 76 -2.15 2.42 -8.58
CA PHE A 76 -1.78 1.60 -9.72
C PHE A 76 -2.20 0.14 -9.61
N GLY A 77 -2.65 -0.29 -8.43
CA GLY A 77 -3.01 -1.69 -8.21
C GLY A 77 -1.82 -2.65 -8.25
N LEU A 78 -0.63 -2.18 -7.95
CA LEU A 78 0.61 -2.94 -8.00
C LEU A 78 1.38 -2.86 -6.68
N PRO A 79 2.06 -3.94 -6.27
CA PRO A 79 3.07 -3.84 -5.21
C PRO A 79 4.15 -2.83 -5.59
N THR A 80 4.52 -1.95 -4.66
CA THR A 80 5.51 -0.91 -4.96
C THR A 80 6.89 -1.47 -5.27
N GLY A 81 7.21 -2.67 -4.79
CA GLY A 81 8.47 -3.35 -5.12
C GLY A 81 8.59 -3.82 -6.56
N ARG A 82 7.49 -3.84 -7.32
CA ARG A 82 7.51 -4.24 -8.74
C ARG A 82 7.85 -3.11 -9.70
N TRP A 83 7.90 -1.88 -9.23
CA TRP A 83 8.11 -0.73 -10.12
C TRP A 83 9.44 -0.75 -10.84
N HIS A 84 10.49 -1.30 -10.24
CA HIS A 84 11.77 -1.44 -10.91
C HIS A 84 11.61 -2.19 -12.24
N ASP A 85 10.96 -3.35 -12.22
CA ASP A 85 10.75 -4.16 -13.41
C ASP A 85 9.73 -3.53 -14.37
N VAL A 86 8.67 -2.94 -13.84
CA VAL A 86 7.64 -2.27 -14.65
C VAL A 86 8.25 -1.10 -15.42
N LEU A 87 9.05 -0.26 -14.77
CA LEU A 87 9.69 0.88 -15.41
C LEU A 87 10.70 0.47 -16.48
N ALA A 88 11.34 -0.68 -16.32
CA ALA A 88 12.28 -1.19 -17.34
C ALA A 88 11.62 -1.43 -18.70
N GLY A 89 10.31 -1.68 -18.74
CA GLY A 89 9.52 -1.86 -19.95
C GLY A 89 8.95 -0.58 -20.55
N HIS A 90 9.18 0.57 -19.91
CA HIS A 90 8.66 1.87 -20.38
C HIS A 90 9.73 2.72 -21.06
N SER A 91 9.29 3.82 -21.69
CA SER A 91 10.21 4.79 -22.31
C SER A 91 11.10 5.45 -21.26
N GLU A 92 12.24 5.97 -21.71
CA GLU A 92 13.14 6.73 -20.84
C GLU A 92 12.43 7.94 -20.19
N ALA A 93 11.57 8.61 -20.94
CA ALA A 93 10.81 9.75 -20.42
C ALA A 93 9.92 9.34 -19.25
N VAL A 94 9.24 8.19 -19.32
CA VAL A 94 8.41 7.67 -18.24
C VAL A 94 9.27 7.25 -17.05
N ARG A 95 10.38 6.53 -17.30
CA ARG A 95 11.29 6.13 -16.22
C ARG A 95 11.84 7.31 -15.43
N GLN A 96 12.21 8.39 -16.12
CA GLN A 96 12.74 9.58 -15.48
C GLN A 96 11.66 10.46 -14.86
N GLY A 97 10.49 10.56 -15.50
CA GLY A 97 9.44 11.49 -15.11
C GLY A 97 8.54 10.98 -13.99
N LEU A 98 8.20 9.69 -13.99
CA LEU A 98 7.26 9.15 -13.01
C LEU A 98 7.82 9.23 -11.58
N VAL A 99 9.11 8.93 -11.40
CA VAL A 99 9.75 8.98 -10.08
C VAL A 99 9.83 10.38 -9.48
N LEU A 100 9.65 11.40 -10.30
CA LEU A 100 9.62 12.79 -9.86
C LEU A 100 8.22 13.26 -9.47
N ARG A 101 7.19 12.45 -9.72
CA ARG A 101 5.81 12.84 -9.35
C ARG A 101 5.64 12.83 -7.84
N PRO A 102 4.91 13.84 -7.30
CA PRO A 102 4.59 13.85 -5.88
C PRO A 102 3.92 12.56 -5.44
N ARG A 103 4.28 12.06 -4.27
CA ARG A 103 3.70 10.89 -3.62
C ARG A 103 3.99 9.55 -4.32
N PHE A 104 4.73 9.53 -5.41
CA PHE A 104 5.14 8.28 -6.05
C PHE A 104 6.28 7.63 -5.26
N VAL A 105 6.09 6.36 -4.86
CA VAL A 105 7.14 5.55 -4.23
C VAL A 105 7.27 4.25 -5.01
N GLY A 106 8.43 4.06 -5.64
CA GLY A 106 8.70 2.91 -6.51
C GLY A 106 9.60 1.85 -5.90
N PHE A 107 9.60 1.70 -4.58
CA PHE A 107 10.36 0.65 -3.89
C PHE A 107 9.48 -0.07 -2.87
N GLY A 108 9.91 -1.27 -2.45
CA GLY A 108 9.07 -2.23 -1.73
C GLY A 108 8.53 -1.77 -0.40
N GLY A 109 7.36 -2.28 -0.05
CA GLY A 109 6.65 -2.04 1.20
C GLY A 109 5.20 -1.62 1.04
N GLY A 110 4.74 -1.32 -0.17
CA GLY A 110 3.33 -1.05 -0.45
C GLY A 110 2.67 -2.22 -1.17
N LEU A 111 1.50 -2.65 -0.71
CA LEU A 111 0.72 -3.73 -1.32
C LEU A 111 -0.73 -3.30 -1.48
N PRO A 112 -1.35 -3.51 -2.65
CA PRO A 112 -2.79 -3.36 -2.79
C PRO A 112 -3.53 -4.37 -1.92
N ILE A 113 -4.71 -3.98 -1.44
CA ILE A 113 -5.62 -4.84 -0.69
C ILE A 113 -6.76 -5.22 -1.62
N VAL A 114 -6.93 -6.52 -1.86
CA VAL A 114 -7.91 -7.04 -2.81
C VAL A 114 -8.97 -7.84 -2.07
N GLU A 115 -10.24 -7.56 -2.36
CA GLU A 115 -11.40 -8.33 -1.91
C GLU A 115 -12.29 -8.61 -3.10
N ASP A 116 -12.63 -9.88 -3.31
CA ASP A 116 -13.45 -10.31 -4.46
C ASP A 116 -12.98 -9.77 -5.82
N GLY A 117 -11.67 -9.78 -6.03
CA GLY A 117 -11.04 -9.31 -7.26
C GLY A 117 -10.98 -7.79 -7.44
N ARG A 118 -11.37 -7.02 -6.44
CA ARG A 118 -11.36 -5.56 -6.47
C ARG A 118 -10.35 -4.99 -5.48
N VAL A 119 -9.63 -3.99 -5.89
CA VAL A 119 -8.79 -3.21 -4.98
C VAL A 119 -9.68 -2.34 -4.11
N ILE A 120 -9.69 -2.61 -2.80
CA ILE A 120 -10.46 -1.85 -1.81
C ILE A 120 -9.62 -0.85 -1.02
N GLY A 121 -8.31 -0.93 -1.15
CA GLY A 121 -7.35 -0.07 -0.46
C GLY A 121 -5.94 -0.55 -0.71
N ALA A 122 -5.02 -0.06 0.11
CA ALA A 122 -3.63 -0.50 0.09
C ALA A 122 -2.98 -0.28 1.44
N VAL A 123 -1.94 -1.05 1.73
CA VAL A 123 -1.12 -0.91 2.92
C VAL A 123 0.30 -0.48 2.51
N GLY A 124 0.89 0.42 3.27
CA GLY A 124 2.28 0.84 3.10
C GLY A 124 3.04 0.75 4.40
N VAL A 125 4.21 0.16 4.36
CA VAL A 125 5.10 -0.01 5.51
C VAL A 125 6.45 0.61 5.17
N SER A 126 7.01 1.37 6.11
CA SER A 126 8.31 2.00 5.93
C SER A 126 9.04 2.11 7.26
N GLY A 127 10.33 1.78 7.26
CA GLY A 127 11.22 1.89 8.43
C GLY A 127 12.29 0.82 8.48
N GLY A 128 12.06 -0.35 7.87
CA GLY A 128 13.05 -1.40 7.68
C GLY A 128 13.64 -1.40 6.28
N SER A 129 14.22 -2.51 5.87
CA SER A 129 14.58 -2.73 4.47
C SER A 129 13.33 -2.93 3.62
N GLU A 130 13.45 -2.85 2.29
CA GLU A 130 12.32 -3.13 1.38
C GLU A 130 11.71 -4.50 1.65
N ALA A 131 12.55 -5.51 1.85
CA ALA A 131 12.10 -6.88 2.12
C ALA A 131 11.36 -6.99 3.44
N GLU A 132 11.85 -6.34 4.48
CA GLU A 132 11.21 -6.31 5.80
C GLU A 132 9.89 -5.55 5.75
N ASP A 133 9.88 -4.40 5.09
CA ASP A 133 8.67 -3.58 4.93
C ASP A 133 7.57 -4.35 4.19
N GLU A 134 7.93 -5.03 3.09
CA GLU A 134 6.96 -5.84 2.34
C GLU A 134 6.49 -7.05 3.14
N ALA A 135 7.38 -7.70 3.89
CA ALA A 135 7.01 -8.83 4.75
C ALA A 135 5.98 -8.40 5.82
N CYS A 136 6.15 -7.22 6.41
CA CYS A 136 5.20 -6.66 7.37
C CYS A 136 3.84 -6.38 6.72
N ALA A 137 3.84 -5.77 5.54
CA ALA A 137 2.61 -5.50 4.80
C ALA A 137 1.86 -6.79 4.47
N ARG A 138 2.57 -7.80 4.00
CA ARG A 138 2.01 -9.10 3.65
C ARG A 138 1.46 -9.82 4.88
N ALA A 139 2.15 -9.77 5.99
CA ALA A 139 1.67 -10.33 7.25
C ALA A 139 0.36 -9.67 7.71
N GLY A 140 0.24 -8.36 7.52
CA GLY A 140 -1.00 -7.65 7.80
C GLY A 140 -2.18 -8.14 6.96
N LEU A 141 -1.96 -8.35 5.66
CA LEU A 141 -2.96 -8.91 4.75
C LEU A 141 -3.36 -10.33 5.18
N ASP A 142 -2.38 -11.20 5.41
CA ASP A 142 -2.62 -12.59 5.79
C ASP A 142 -3.41 -12.71 7.08
N ALA A 143 -3.04 -11.94 8.11
CA ALA A 143 -3.71 -11.94 9.40
C ALA A 143 -5.16 -11.41 9.33
N SER A 144 -5.45 -10.59 8.33
CA SER A 144 -6.79 -9.99 8.12
C SER A 144 -7.68 -10.82 7.19
N GLY A 145 -7.18 -11.95 6.69
CA GLY A 145 -7.89 -12.78 5.71
C GLY A 145 -8.08 -12.09 4.36
N LEU A 146 -7.28 -11.07 4.10
CA LEU A 146 -7.27 -10.33 2.84
C LEU A 146 -6.11 -10.82 1.98
N VAL A 147 -6.22 -10.58 0.68
CA VAL A 147 -5.17 -10.96 -0.26
C VAL A 147 -4.59 -9.72 -0.93
N GLY A 148 -3.35 -9.85 -1.36
CA GLY A 148 -2.72 -8.90 -2.25
C GLY A 148 -2.42 -9.60 -3.58
N PRO A 149 -2.07 -8.86 -4.60
CA PRO A 149 -1.65 -9.44 -5.86
C PRO A 149 -0.30 -10.15 -5.74
#